data_35e44ad097eeb00c844a8f187d6e3e91
#
_entry.id   35e44ad097eeb00c844a8f187d6e3e91
#
_cell.length_a   1.000
_cell.length_b   1.000
_cell.length_c   1.000
_cell.angle_alpha   90.00
_cell.angle_beta   90.00
_cell.angle_gamma   90.00
#
_symmetry.space_group_name_H-M   'P 1'
#
loop_
_entity.id
_entity.type
_entity.pdbx_description
1 polymer ?
#
loop_
_entity_poly.entity_id
_entity_poly.type
_entity_poly.pdbx_seq_one_letter_code
_entity_poly.pdbx_strand_id
1 'polypeptide(L)'
;MANVFGVGAKYQLNHNVSVSFDYGQNRSDFGRFMNGNTHYDHKAGSSQFDIKGRDVGGVPHFWALRFDVGRADMNKPGSWNAYVDYKYFAHGSFFGGNGTEAVPDRYLDGIKSFTFGGGYVPTKDLLLQAFYTFNAKGINKRDTLYGSENFKLGNYTRFQMTYKF
;
A
#
# COMPACT_ATOMS: atom_id res chain seq x y z
N MET A 1 -12.91 -9.99 -16.27
CA MET A 1 -12.05 -10.93 -15.49
C MET A 1 -10.76 -10.20 -15.15
N ALA A 2 -10.33 -10.18 -13.89
CA ALA A 2 -9.10 -9.49 -13.50
C ALA A 2 -7.89 -10.28 -14.05
N ASN A 3 -6.95 -9.58 -14.68
CA ASN A 3 -5.71 -10.15 -15.20
C ASN A 3 -4.53 -9.50 -14.45
N VAL A 4 -4.14 -10.12 -13.34
CA VAL A 4 -3.06 -9.63 -12.50
C VAL A 4 -1.92 -10.65 -12.51
N PHE A 5 -0.73 -10.17 -12.82
CA PHE A 5 0.51 -10.94 -12.75
C PHE A 5 1.30 -10.47 -11.53
N GLY A 6 1.85 -11.40 -10.76
CA GLY A 6 2.69 -11.09 -9.62
C GLY A 6 3.85 -12.06 -9.47
N VAL A 7 4.97 -11.58 -8.99
CA VAL A 7 6.15 -12.36 -8.61
C VAL A 7 6.71 -11.81 -7.31
N GLY A 8 7.08 -12.71 -6.41
CA GLY A 8 7.74 -12.37 -5.15
C GLY A 8 8.97 -13.20 -4.92
N ALA A 9 9.94 -12.63 -4.24
CA ALA A 9 11.15 -13.30 -3.82
C ALA A 9 11.47 -12.94 -2.38
N LYS A 10 11.89 -13.94 -1.60
CA LYS A 10 12.39 -13.74 -0.23
C LYS A 10 13.76 -14.35 -0.11
N TYR A 11 14.70 -13.55 0.35
CA TYR A 11 16.07 -13.97 0.60
C TYR A 11 16.39 -13.87 2.09
N GLN A 12 16.89 -14.99 2.65
CA GLN A 12 17.30 -15.07 4.05
C GLN A 12 18.79 -14.73 4.13
N LEU A 13 19.10 -13.59 4.74
CA LEU A 13 20.50 -13.15 4.94
C LEU A 13 21.17 -13.94 6.06
N ASN A 14 20.44 -14.18 7.14
CA ASN A 14 20.85 -15.03 8.27
C ASN A 14 19.60 -15.52 9.03
N HIS A 15 19.77 -16.24 10.15
CA HIS A 15 18.64 -16.79 10.93
C HIS A 15 17.60 -15.76 11.35
N ASN A 16 17.99 -14.50 11.50
CA ASN A 16 17.14 -13.46 12.05
C ASN A 16 16.83 -12.33 11.06
N VAL A 17 17.42 -12.33 9.87
CA VAL A 17 17.28 -11.22 8.92
C VAL A 17 16.89 -11.74 7.56
N SER A 18 15.82 -11.19 6.99
CA SER A 18 15.40 -11.49 5.63
C SER A 18 14.99 -10.23 4.87
N VAL A 19 15.13 -10.30 3.56
CA VAL A 19 14.65 -9.30 2.61
C VAL A 19 13.64 -9.95 1.70
N SER A 20 12.52 -9.30 1.48
CA SER A 20 11.51 -9.74 0.51
C SER A 20 11.20 -8.62 -0.47
N PHE A 21 10.99 -9.02 -1.71
CA PHE A 21 10.58 -8.13 -2.79
C PHE A 21 9.39 -8.75 -3.52
N ASP A 22 8.35 -7.96 -3.66
CA ASP A 22 7.14 -8.33 -4.40
C ASP A 22 6.93 -7.34 -5.53
N TYR A 23 6.59 -7.86 -6.69
CA TYR A 23 6.26 -7.08 -7.88
C TYR A 23 5.00 -7.62 -8.53
N GLY A 24 4.15 -6.75 -9.03
CA GLY A 24 2.99 -7.17 -9.79
C GLY A 24 2.51 -6.11 -10.78
N GLN A 25 1.71 -6.58 -11.74
CA GLN A 25 1.08 -5.76 -12.75
C GLN A 25 -0.40 -6.12 -12.87
N ASN A 26 -1.24 -5.11 -12.97
CA ASN A 26 -2.63 -5.28 -13.34
C ASN A 26 -2.76 -5.07 -14.86
N ARG A 27 -3.04 -6.14 -15.59
CA ARG A 27 -3.19 -6.17 -17.05
C ARG A 27 -4.66 -6.23 -17.50
N SER A 28 -5.60 -6.09 -16.57
CA SER A 28 -7.02 -6.10 -16.91
C SER A 28 -7.40 -4.84 -17.68
N ASP A 29 -8.26 -4.99 -18.69
CA ASP A 29 -8.80 -3.86 -19.49
C ASP A 29 -9.60 -2.85 -18.65
N PHE A 30 -9.98 -3.24 -17.45
CA PHE A 30 -10.53 -2.33 -16.44
C PHE A 30 -9.57 -1.17 -16.13
N GLY A 31 -8.27 -1.38 -16.32
CA GLY A 31 -7.25 -0.36 -16.24
C GLY A 31 -7.45 0.79 -17.23
N ARG A 32 -8.07 0.57 -18.37
CA ARG A 32 -8.34 1.62 -19.35
C ARG A 32 -9.28 2.69 -18.81
N PHE A 33 -10.25 2.32 -18.01
CA PHE A 33 -11.15 3.24 -17.32
C PHE A 33 -10.50 3.91 -16.10
N MET A 34 -9.53 3.22 -15.51
CA MET A 34 -8.85 3.62 -14.28
C MET A 34 -7.41 4.12 -14.53
N ASN A 35 -6.92 4.01 -15.77
CA ASN A 35 -5.59 4.50 -16.18
C ASN A 35 -5.53 6.00 -16.35
N GLY A 36 -6.58 6.70 -15.98
CA GLY A 36 -6.61 8.14 -16.06
C GLY A 36 -6.69 8.78 -14.68
N ASN A 37 -6.00 9.88 -14.47
CA ASN A 37 -6.34 10.78 -13.41
C ASN A 37 -7.79 11.23 -13.65
N THR A 38 -8.64 11.07 -12.66
CA THR A 38 -10.00 11.59 -12.74
C THR A 38 -9.89 13.13 -12.82
N HIS A 39 -10.12 13.67 -14.00
CA HIS A 39 -10.12 15.11 -14.21
C HIS A 39 -11.55 15.61 -14.03
N TYR A 40 -11.76 16.47 -13.06
CA TYR A 40 -13.03 17.17 -12.87
C TYR A 40 -12.95 18.46 -13.68
N ASP A 41 -13.62 18.49 -14.84
CA ASP A 41 -13.77 19.71 -15.62
C ASP A 41 -15.04 20.44 -15.16
N HIS A 42 -14.87 21.52 -14.44
CA HIS A 42 -15.97 22.39 -14.06
C HIS A 42 -16.21 23.39 -15.20
N LYS A 43 -17.23 23.17 -15.98
CA LYS A 43 -17.68 24.20 -16.95
C LYS A 43 -18.20 25.39 -16.18
N ALA A 44 -17.55 26.54 -16.36
CA ALA A 44 -17.99 27.78 -15.75
C ALA A 44 -19.50 28.03 -16.03
N GLY A 45 -20.27 28.14 -14.96
CA GLY A 45 -21.72 28.38 -15.03
C GLY A 45 -22.59 27.14 -15.13
N SER A 46 -22.05 25.93 -15.04
CA SER A 46 -22.84 24.69 -14.97
C SER A 46 -22.57 23.91 -13.68
N SER A 47 -23.61 23.24 -13.16
CA SER A 47 -23.46 22.31 -12.04
C SER A 47 -23.04 20.89 -12.50
N GLN A 48 -22.68 20.72 -13.76
CA GLN A 48 -22.25 19.45 -14.32
C GLN A 48 -20.74 19.31 -14.23
N PHE A 49 -20.31 18.19 -13.66
CA PHE A 49 -18.92 17.78 -13.62
C PHE A 49 -18.69 16.73 -14.71
N ASP A 50 -17.84 17.03 -15.67
CA ASP A 50 -17.34 16.02 -16.58
C ASP A 50 -16.14 15.31 -15.95
N ILE A 51 -16.32 14.03 -15.67
CA ILE A 51 -15.22 13.16 -15.21
C ILE A 51 -14.52 12.65 -16.47
N LYS A 52 -13.39 13.25 -16.80
CA LYS A 52 -12.53 12.74 -17.87
C LYS A 52 -11.40 11.93 -17.29
N GLY A 53 -11.30 10.66 -17.68
CA GLY A 53 -10.12 9.86 -17.40
C GLY A 53 -8.93 10.38 -18.20
N ARG A 54 -7.82 10.71 -17.52
CA ARG A 54 -6.52 10.95 -18.15
C ARG A 54 -5.79 9.64 -18.29
N ASP A 55 -5.40 9.30 -19.51
CA ASP A 55 -4.46 8.21 -19.72
C ASP A 55 -3.08 8.63 -19.19
N VAL A 56 -2.66 8.05 -18.07
CA VAL A 56 -1.32 8.27 -17.50
C VAL A 56 -0.25 7.39 -18.13
N GLY A 57 -0.66 6.56 -19.11
CA GLY A 57 0.22 5.66 -19.85
C GLY A 57 0.79 4.48 -19.03
N GLY A 58 1.15 3.44 -19.75
CA GLY A 58 1.81 2.27 -19.17
C GLY A 58 0.85 1.26 -18.52
N VAL A 59 1.41 0.13 -18.14
CA VAL A 59 0.69 -0.93 -17.42
C VAL A 59 0.78 -0.64 -15.93
N PRO A 60 -0.36 -0.55 -15.21
CA PRO A 60 -0.36 -0.36 -13.78
C PRO A 60 0.46 -1.44 -13.06
N HIS A 61 1.43 -1.02 -12.29
CA HIS A 61 2.30 -1.92 -11.55
C HIS A 61 2.40 -1.51 -10.08
N PHE A 62 2.75 -2.47 -9.28
CA PHE A 62 3.09 -2.24 -7.87
C PHE A 62 4.33 -3.03 -7.50
N TRP A 63 5.04 -2.55 -6.51
CA TRP A 63 6.12 -3.29 -5.89
C TRP A 63 6.28 -2.91 -4.43
N ALA A 64 6.78 -3.85 -3.66
CA ALA A 64 7.10 -3.68 -2.26
C ALA A 64 8.46 -4.29 -1.95
N LEU A 65 9.25 -3.56 -1.19
CA LEU A 65 10.52 -4.04 -0.65
C LEU A 65 10.39 -4.03 0.87
N ARG A 66 10.65 -5.17 1.49
CA ARG A 66 10.56 -5.34 2.93
C ARG A 66 11.81 -5.97 3.51
N PHE A 67 12.25 -5.41 4.61
CA PHE A 67 13.35 -5.87 5.41
C PHE A 67 12.83 -6.28 6.79
N ASP A 68 13.04 -7.53 7.16
CA ASP A 68 12.57 -8.12 8.43
C ASP A 68 13.75 -8.50 9.32
N VAL A 69 13.60 -8.25 10.62
CA VAL A 69 14.56 -8.64 11.65
C VAL A 69 13.81 -9.36 12.79
N GLY A 70 14.35 -10.48 13.24
CA GLY A 70 13.78 -11.27 14.31
C GLY A 70 12.59 -12.12 13.85
N ARG A 71 12.01 -12.85 14.81
CA ARG A 71 10.83 -13.67 14.59
C ARG A 71 10.00 -13.72 15.88
N ALA A 72 8.81 -13.15 15.84
CA ALA A 72 7.83 -13.31 16.90
C ALA A 72 7.16 -14.69 16.78
N ASP A 73 7.30 -15.52 17.81
CA ASP A 73 6.72 -16.87 17.90
C ASP A 73 5.84 -16.93 19.15
N MET A 74 4.54 -17.11 18.98
CA MET A 74 3.56 -17.12 20.08
C MET A 74 3.82 -18.23 21.11
N ASN A 75 4.59 -19.26 20.74
CA ASN A 75 5.01 -20.31 21.68
C ASN A 75 6.26 -19.93 22.49
N LYS A 76 6.91 -18.82 22.16
CA LYS A 76 8.15 -18.37 22.82
C LYS A 76 7.99 -16.98 23.40
N PRO A 77 7.61 -16.87 24.68
CA PRO A 77 7.58 -15.59 25.38
C PRO A 77 8.92 -14.86 25.28
N GLY A 78 8.87 -13.53 25.10
CA GLY A 78 10.05 -12.70 24.89
C GLY A 78 10.52 -12.64 23.44
N SER A 79 9.97 -13.43 22.53
CA SER A 79 10.30 -13.33 21.10
C SER A 79 9.71 -12.06 20.49
N TRP A 80 10.42 -11.51 19.52
CA TRP A 80 10.03 -10.29 18.85
C TRP A 80 10.45 -10.28 17.38
N ASN A 81 9.81 -9.46 16.59
CA ASN A 81 10.23 -9.11 15.24
C ASN A 81 10.05 -7.62 14.98
N ALA A 82 10.83 -7.10 14.08
CA ALA A 82 10.66 -5.75 13.54
C ALA A 82 10.83 -5.79 12.02
N TYR A 83 10.21 -4.85 11.33
CA TYR A 83 10.35 -4.72 9.90
C TYR A 83 10.24 -3.27 9.46
N VAL A 84 10.83 -3.00 8.31
CA VAL A 84 10.59 -1.79 7.54
C VAL A 84 10.25 -2.20 6.12
N ASP A 85 9.23 -1.57 5.55
CA ASP A 85 8.89 -1.77 4.14
C ASP A 85 8.69 -0.44 3.42
N TYR A 86 8.93 -0.49 2.12
CA TYR A 86 8.56 0.54 1.19
C TYR A 86 7.61 -0.04 0.17
N LYS A 87 6.49 0.64 -0.03
CA LYS A 87 5.44 0.26 -0.98
C LYS A 87 5.27 1.32 -2.05
N TYR A 88 5.16 0.86 -3.27
CA TYR A 88 4.86 1.67 -4.45
C TYR A 88 3.72 1.04 -5.22
N PHE A 89 2.61 1.73 -5.32
CA PHE A 89 1.43 1.30 -6.07
C PHE A 89 1.12 2.36 -7.12
N ALA A 90 1.34 2.04 -8.40
CA ALA A 90 0.94 2.91 -9.47
C ALA A 90 -0.60 2.99 -9.56
N HIS A 91 -1.10 4.04 -10.19
CA HIS A 91 -2.53 4.17 -10.47
C HIS A 91 -3.09 2.92 -11.16
N GLY A 92 -4.23 2.43 -10.71
CA GLY A 92 -4.90 1.25 -11.27
C GLY A 92 -4.21 -0.09 -10.99
N SER A 93 -3.15 -0.12 -10.19
CA SER A 93 -2.40 -1.36 -9.90
C SER A 93 -3.18 -2.34 -9.03
N PHE A 94 -4.11 -1.86 -8.23
CA PHE A 94 -4.98 -2.68 -7.39
C PHE A 94 -6.36 -2.06 -7.24
N PHE A 95 -7.33 -2.89 -6.87
CA PHE A 95 -8.67 -2.42 -6.51
C PHE A 95 -8.71 -2.09 -5.03
N GLY A 96 -9.37 -1.00 -4.66
CA GLY A 96 -9.59 -0.64 -3.26
C GLY A 96 -10.29 -1.78 -2.50
N GLY A 97 -9.95 -1.96 -1.24
CA GLY A 97 -10.52 -3.02 -0.40
C GLY A 97 -9.82 -4.37 -0.46
N ASN A 98 -8.69 -4.48 -1.10
CA ASN A 98 -7.93 -5.74 -1.21
C ASN A 98 -7.19 -6.15 0.07
N GLY A 99 -7.48 -5.51 1.20
CA GLY A 99 -6.84 -5.86 2.46
C GLY A 99 -5.34 -5.58 2.51
N THR A 100 -4.84 -4.67 1.70
CA THR A 100 -3.45 -4.22 1.76
C THR A 100 -3.25 -3.45 3.06
N GLU A 101 -2.76 -4.14 4.07
CA GLU A 101 -2.50 -3.52 5.37
C GLU A 101 -1.52 -2.35 5.25
N ALA A 102 -1.71 -1.33 6.04
CA ALA A 102 -0.87 -0.14 6.11
C ALA A 102 -0.87 0.75 4.86
N VAL A 103 -1.76 0.52 3.91
CA VAL A 103 -1.99 1.41 2.77
C VAL A 103 -3.45 1.87 2.78
N PRO A 104 -3.74 3.16 2.81
CA PRO A 104 -5.11 3.66 2.71
C PRO A 104 -5.75 3.26 1.38
N ASP A 105 -6.89 2.58 1.44
CA ASP A 105 -7.58 1.97 0.29
C ASP A 105 -8.15 2.96 -0.73
N ARG A 106 -8.13 4.24 -0.43
CA ARG A 106 -8.94 5.23 -1.15
C ARG A 106 -8.25 5.88 -2.34
N TYR A 107 -6.99 5.52 -2.63
CA TYR A 107 -6.21 6.29 -3.59
C TYR A 107 -5.92 5.50 -4.85
N LEU A 108 -6.83 5.62 -5.78
CA LEU A 108 -6.72 5.08 -7.13
C LEU A 108 -5.61 5.77 -7.96
N ASP A 109 -5.16 6.94 -7.54
CA ASP A 109 -4.16 7.75 -8.26
C ASP A 109 -2.70 7.29 -8.04
N GLY A 110 -2.55 6.17 -7.36
CA GLY A 110 -1.25 5.64 -6.98
C GLY A 110 -0.71 6.24 -5.69
N ILE A 111 0.01 5.42 -4.94
CA ILE A 111 0.54 5.78 -3.63
C ILE A 111 1.91 5.17 -3.40
N LYS A 112 2.75 5.88 -2.69
CA LYS A 112 4.01 5.37 -2.14
C LYS A 112 4.12 5.71 -0.67
N SER A 113 4.65 4.80 0.13
CA SER A 113 4.76 4.97 1.57
C SER A 113 5.86 4.10 2.17
N PHE A 114 6.31 4.51 3.36
CA PHE A 114 7.14 3.68 4.23
C PHE A 114 6.30 3.20 5.39
N THR A 115 6.54 1.96 5.81
CA THR A 115 5.95 1.40 7.03
C THR A 115 7.06 0.79 7.88
N PHE A 116 7.06 1.14 9.15
CA PHE A 116 7.86 0.50 10.17
C PHE A 116 6.91 -0.22 11.13
N GLY A 117 7.21 -1.45 11.48
CA GLY A 117 6.36 -2.21 12.38
C GLY A 117 7.10 -3.31 13.09
N GLY A 118 6.41 -3.97 13.99
CA GLY A 118 6.95 -5.09 14.72
C GLY A 118 5.92 -5.79 15.58
N GLY A 119 6.34 -6.92 16.15
CA GLY A 119 5.56 -7.72 17.06
C GLY A 119 6.39 -8.15 18.25
N TYR A 120 5.71 -8.37 19.38
CA TYR A 120 6.29 -8.85 20.61
C TYR A 120 5.35 -9.86 21.28
N VAL A 121 5.90 -10.92 21.80
CA VAL A 121 5.18 -11.99 22.51
C VAL A 121 5.49 -11.87 24.00
N PRO A 122 4.66 -11.18 24.80
CA PRO A 122 4.91 -11.01 26.24
C PRO A 122 4.69 -12.29 27.03
N THR A 123 3.70 -13.07 26.63
CA THR A 123 3.37 -14.37 27.24
C THR A 123 3.02 -15.36 26.14
N LYS A 124 3.01 -16.65 26.47
CA LYS A 124 2.56 -17.68 25.54
C LYS A 124 1.16 -17.34 25.00
N ASP A 125 0.96 -17.60 23.73
CA ASP A 125 -0.30 -17.40 23.01
C ASP A 125 -0.78 -15.94 22.88
N LEU A 126 0.01 -14.95 23.30
CA LEU A 126 -0.30 -13.53 23.17
C LEU A 126 0.72 -12.82 22.27
N LEU A 127 0.27 -12.22 21.18
CA LEU A 127 1.08 -11.43 20.27
C LEU A 127 0.56 -9.99 20.25
N LEU A 128 1.44 -9.05 20.56
CA LEU A 128 1.23 -7.62 20.39
C LEU A 128 1.93 -7.14 19.13
N GLN A 129 1.23 -6.43 18.28
CA GLN A 129 1.78 -5.88 17.05
C GLN A 129 1.48 -4.39 16.94
N ALA A 130 2.43 -3.67 16.39
CA ALA A 130 2.24 -2.27 16.07
C ALA A 130 2.93 -1.95 14.75
N PHE A 131 2.34 -1.03 13.98
CA PHE A 131 3.03 -0.45 12.84
C PHE A 131 2.67 1.03 12.68
N TYR A 132 3.59 1.72 12.02
CA TYR A 132 3.50 3.13 11.71
C TYR A 132 3.85 3.36 10.26
N THR A 133 2.88 3.87 9.49
CA THR A 133 3.07 4.26 8.09
C THR A 133 3.27 5.77 8.03
N PHE A 134 4.30 6.18 7.32
CA PHE A 134 4.69 7.58 7.20
C PHE A 134 5.11 7.90 5.76
N ASN A 135 5.19 9.20 5.48
CA ASN A 135 5.55 9.72 4.17
C ASN A 135 4.68 9.15 3.03
N ALA A 136 3.43 8.86 3.35
CA ALA A 136 2.47 8.40 2.36
C ALA A 136 2.10 9.57 1.44
N LYS A 137 2.41 9.42 0.16
CA LYS A 137 2.20 10.46 -0.85
C LYS A 137 1.57 9.85 -2.10
N GLY A 138 0.66 10.60 -2.70
CA GLY A 138 0.22 10.31 -4.06
C GLY A 138 1.40 10.37 -5.04
N ILE A 139 1.41 9.51 -6.04
CA ILE A 139 2.44 9.48 -7.08
C ILE A 139 2.12 10.53 -8.13
N ASN A 140 0.86 10.62 -8.52
CA ASN A 140 0.36 11.55 -9.51
C ASN A 140 -0.30 12.75 -8.84
N LYS A 141 -0.22 13.90 -9.51
CA LYS A 141 -1.00 15.06 -9.12
C LYS A 141 -2.48 14.79 -9.38
N ARG A 142 -3.30 15.08 -8.40
CA ARG A 142 -4.74 15.00 -8.52
C ARG A 142 -5.28 16.39 -8.90
N ASP A 143 -6.07 16.46 -9.95
CA ASP A 143 -6.80 17.67 -10.26
C ASP A 143 -8.01 17.77 -9.30
N THR A 144 -8.06 18.84 -8.53
CA THR A 144 -9.18 19.16 -7.64
C THR A 144 -9.91 20.41 -8.15
N LEU A 145 -11.04 20.73 -7.54
CA LEU A 145 -11.76 22.00 -7.81
C LEU A 145 -10.89 23.26 -7.58
N TYR A 146 -9.81 23.11 -6.82
CA TYR A 146 -8.89 24.20 -6.44
C TYR A 146 -7.57 24.16 -7.20
N GLY A 147 -7.43 23.27 -8.19
CA GLY A 147 -6.22 23.10 -8.99
C GLY A 147 -5.56 21.73 -8.79
N SER A 148 -4.38 21.60 -9.40
CA SER A 148 -3.64 20.34 -9.38
C SER A 148 -2.81 20.23 -8.09
N GLU A 149 -3.14 19.28 -7.22
CA GLU A 149 -2.49 19.11 -5.92
C GLU A 149 -1.73 17.78 -5.80
N ASN A 150 -0.55 17.85 -5.18
CA ASN A 150 0.13 16.67 -4.70
C ASN A 150 -0.53 16.21 -3.39
N PHE A 151 -1.19 15.08 -3.44
CA PHE A 151 -1.86 14.55 -2.28
C PHE A 151 -0.86 13.96 -1.27
N LYS A 152 -0.82 14.54 -0.07
CA LYS A 152 -0.10 13.99 1.07
C LYS A 152 -1.11 13.35 2.00
N LEU A 153 -0.91 12.07 2.27
CA LEU A 153 -1.65 11.35 3.30
C LEU A 153 -1.01 11.61 4.66
N GLY A 154 -1.83 11.69 5.67
CA GLY A 154 -1.35 11.71 7.04
C GLY A 154 -0.65 10.40 7.42
N ASN A 155 0.03 10.43 8.55
CA ASN A 155 0.62 9.23 9.13
C ASN A 155 -0.48 8.30 9.65
N TYR A 156 -0.24 7.01 9.55
CA TYR A 156 -1.18 5.99 10.00
C TYR A 156 -0.51 5.05 11.00
N THR A 157 -1.15 4.85 12.15
CA THR A 157 -0.69 3.95 13.20
C THR A 157 -1.76 2.90 13.48
N ARG A 158 -1.35 1.65 13.64
CA ARG A 158 -2.22 0.56 14.07
C ARG A 158 -1.57 -0.23 15.19
N PHE A 159 -2.37 -0.54 16.20
CA PHE A 159 -2.05 -1.50 17.24
C PHE A 159 -3.00 -2.68 17.13
N GLN A 160 -2.46 -3.87 17.29
CA GLN A 160 -3.22 -5.11 17.24
C GLN A 160 -2.75 -6.05 18.35
N MET A 161 -3.70 -6.68 19.00
CA MET A 161 -3.46 -7.75 19.95
C MET A 161 -4.11 -9.03 19.42
N THR A 162 -3.37 -10.10 19.38
CA THR A 162 -3.86 -11.43 18.97
C THR A 162 -3.63 -12.41 20.11
N TYR A 163 -4.69 -13.05 20.55
CA TYR A 163 -4.65 -14.10 21.56
C TYR A 163 -5.17 -15.41 20.96
N LYS A 164 -4.44 -16.50 21.21
CA LYS A 164 -4.81 -17.84 20.77
C LYS A 164 -5.38 -18.61 21.96
N PHE A 165 -6.63 -19.08 21.82
CA PHE A 165 -7.31 -19.94 22.79
C PHE A 165 -6.95 -21.40 22.60
#